data_c57b2354ee8c63bfc89b9df937dc1bd5
#
_entry.id   c57b2354ee8c63bfc89b9df937dc1bd5
#
_cell.length_a   1.000
_cell.length_b   1.000
_cell.length_c   1.000
_cell.angle_alpha   90.00
_cell.angle_beta   90.00
_cell.angle_gamma   90.00
#
_symmetry.space_group_name_H-M   'P 1'
#
loop_
_entity.id
_entity.type
_entity.pdbx_description
1 polymer ?
#
loop_
_entity_poly.entity_id
_entity_poly.type
_entity_poly.pdbx_seq_one_letter_code
_entity_poly.pdbx_strand_id
1 'polypeptide(L)'
;MFNLSFSSHEMLDKKIFGVDGIKRKVLVVEENNGSNSSYIIELDKVKSISMKSVYDSIKPDELRKKRLEEFLKTIYLQFEFRDGRESIALPFFESQKNNIDDLPVLEKKTKNWKMIFSKMTGTQNK
;
A
#
# COMPACT_ATOMS: atom_id res chain seq x y z
N MET A 1 -14.45 14.61 -11.83
CA MET A 1 -14.26 14.90 -10.40
C MET A 1 -14.84 13.82 -9.53
N PHE A 2 -14.09 13.40 -8.55
CA PHE A 2 -14.55 12.37 -7.63
C PHE A 2 -15.38 13.03 -6.54
N ASN A 3 -16.55 12.53 -6.32
CA ASN A 3 -17.45 13.10 -5.32
C ASN A 3 -17.18 12.43 -3.96
N LEU A 4 -15.97 12.63 -3.44
CA LEU A 4 -15.51 11.98 -2.23
C LEU A 4 -15.24 13.00 -1.13
N SER A 5 -15.50 12.59 0.10
CA SER A 5 -15.23 13.39 1.28
C SER A 5 -14.26 12.61 2.16
N PHE A 6 -13.02 13.05 2.20
CA PHE A 6 -11.97 12.27 2.88
C PHE A 6 -11.99 12.47 4.39
N SER A 7 -12.03 11.34 5.09
CA SER A 7 -11.94 11.34 6.56
C SER A 7 -10.49 11.23 7.03
N SER A 8 -9.59 10.73 6.19
CA SER A 8 -8.17 10.67 6.49
C SER A 8 -7.37 10.56 5.22
N HIS A 9 -6.09 10.88 5.30
CA HIS A 9 -5.22 10.82 4.14
C HIS A 9 -3.77 10.56 4.59
N GLU A 10 -2.94 10.18 3.62
CA GLU A 10 -1.53 9.91 3.86
C GLU A 10 -0.71 10.32 2.64
N MET A 11 0.46 10.89 2.88
CA MET A 11 1.38 11.23 1.79
C MET A 11 2.61 10.33 1.89
N LEU A 12 2.93 9.67 0.78
CA LEU A 12 4.06 8.75 0.68
C LEU A 12 4.90 9.15 -0.51
N ASP A 13 5.99 9.88 -0.28
CA ASP A 13 6.87 10.34 -1.34
C ASP A 13 6.06 11.04 -2.44
N LYS A 14 6.01 10.49 -3.64
CA LYS A 14 5.27 11.09 -4.76
C LYS A 14 3.86 10.55 -4.90
N LYS A 15 3.32 10.03 -3.83
CA LYS A 15 2.00 9.41 -3.81
C LYS A 15 1.21 9.97 -2.64
N ILE A 16 -0.05 10.23 -2.88
CA ILE A 16 -0.95 10.62 -1.80
C ILE A 16 -2.23 9.80 -1.95
N PHE A 17 -2.80 9.35 -0.84
CA PHE A 17 -4.10 8.73 -0.91
C PHE A 17 -5.00 9.29 0.17
N GLY A 18 -6.30 9.33 -0.16
CA GLY A 18 -7.32 9.78 0.77
C GLY A 18 -8.38 8.71 0.91
N VAL A 19 -8.96 8.62 2.08
CA VAL A 19 -9.97 7.62 2.40
C VAL A 19 -11.30 8.28 2.69
N ASP A 20 -12.34 7.88 1.95
CA ASP A 20 -13.71 8.27 2.25
C ASP A 20 -14.32 7.13 3.06
N GLY A 21 -14.46 7.35 4.37
CA GLY A 21 -14.93 6.30 5.27
C GLY A 21 -16.41 5.97 5.11
N ILE A 22 -17.19 6.91 4.58
CA ILE A 22 -18.61 6.69 4.37
C ILE A 22 -18.85 5.86 3.13
N LYS A 23 -18.20 6.25 2.02
CA LYS A 23 -18.33 5.54 0.75
C LYS A 23 -17.40 4.34 0.65
N ARG A 24 -16.50 4.17 1.61
CA ARG A 24 -15.54 3.06 1.65
C ARG A 24 -14.69 3.00 0.40
N LYS A 25 -14.13 4.13 0.02
CA LYS A 25 -13.30 4.25 -1.17
C LYS A 25 -11.98 4.92 -0.82
N VAL A 26 -10.93 4.49 -1.52
CA VAL A 26 -9.60 5.11 -1.41
C VAL A 26 -9.27 5.69 -2.76
N LEU A 27 -8.94 6.98 -2.78
CA LEU A 27 -8.42 7.61 -4.00
C LEU A 27 -6.92 7.68 -3.86
N VAL A 28 -6.20 7.14 -4.84
CA VAL A 28 -4.74 7.18 -4.88
C VAL A 28 -4.31 8.05 -6.06
N VAL A 29 -3.43 9.00 -5.78
CA VAL A 29 -2.87 9.86 -6.81
C VAL A 29 -1.36 9.70 -6.79
N GLU A 30 -0.77 9.39 -7.93
CA GLU A 30 0.66 9.18 -8.07
C GLU A 30 1.24 10.12 -9.10
N GLU A 31 2.43 10.64 -8.80
CA GLU A 31 3.17 11.46 -9.75
C GLU A 31 4.24 10.59 -10.41
N ASN A 32 4.21 10.51 -11.75
CA ASN A 32 5.16 9.72 -12.51
C ASN A 32 5.70 10.58 -13.65
N ASN A 33 6.99 10.90 -13.61
CA ASN A 33 7.67 11.62 -14.69
C ASN A 33 6.93 12.89 -15.13
N GLY A 34 6.47 13.66 -14.15
CA GLY A 34 5.78 14.91 -14.44
C GLY A 34 4.31 14.77 -14.77
N SER A 35 3.80 13.55 -14.84
CA SER A 35 2.39 13.28 -15.05
C SER A 35 1.77 12.70 -13.81
N ASN A 36 0.50 13.00 -13.59
CA ASN A 36 -0.25 12.43 -12.47
C ASN A 36 -1.21 11.37 -12.98
N SER A 37 -1.30 10.28 -12.24
CA SER A 37 -2.31 9.25 -12.49
C SER A 37 -3.08 9.02 -11.20
N SER A 38 -4.32 8.58 -11.33
CA SER A 38 -5.15 8.33 -10.16
C SER A 38 -6.02 7.11 -10.39
N TYR A 39 -6.37 6.46 -9.29
CA TYR A 39 -7.30 5.33 -9.34
C TYR A 39 -8.02 5.23 -8.01
N ILE A 40 -9.14 4.51 -8.02
CA ILE A 40 -9.97 4.34 -6.83
C ILE A 40 -10.00 2.87 -6.45
N ILE A 41 -9.83 2.60 -5.15
CA ILE A 41 -10.00 1.26 -4.61
C ILE A 41 -11.34 1.23 -3.88
N GLU A 42 -12.25 0.37 -4.34
CA GLU A 42 -13.56 0.22 -3.72
C GLU A 42 -13.47 -0.81 -2.60
N LEU A 43 -13.31 -0.35 -1.39
CA LEU A 43 -13.06 -1.24 -0.26
C LEU A 43 -14.22 -2.18 0.04
N ASP A 44 -15.45 -1.77 -0.27
CA ASP A 44 -16.61 -2.63 -0.04
C ASP A 44 -16.61 -3.86 -0.96
N LYS A 45 -15.78 -3.85 -2.00
CA LYS A 45 -15.65 -4.98 -2.91
C LYS A 45 -14.39 -5.80 -2.67
N VAL A 46 -13.62 -5.43 -1.66
CA VAL A 46 -12.38 -6.12 -1.33
C VAL A 46 -12.68 -7.36 -0.52
N LYS A 47 -12.10 -8.47 -0.94
CA LYS A 47 -12.23 -9.75 -0.25
C LYS A 47 -11.20 -9.87 0.87
N SER A 48 -9.96 -9.48 0.59
CA SER A 48 -8.89 -9.59 1.58
C SER A 48 -7.80 -8.59 1.29
N ILE A 49 -7.07 -8.22 2.32
CA ILE A 49 -5.93 -7.32 2.23
C ILE A 49 -4.74 -8.01 2.87
N SER A 50 -3.63 -8.07 2.15
CA SER A 50 -2.41 -8.71 2.64
C SER A 50 -1.25 -7.75 2.56
N MET A 51 -0.36 -7.81 3.55
CA MET A 51 0.89 -7.07 3.51
C MET A 51 1.94 -7.98 2.89
N LYS A 52 2.58 -7.52 1.82
CA LYS A 52 3.56 -8.29 1.08
C LYS A 52 4.90 -7.60 1.09
N SER A 53 5.96 -8.40 1.18
CA SER A 53 7.33 -7.91 1.10
C SER A 53 8.04 -8.65 -0.01
N VAL A 54 8.72 -7.89 -0.87
CA VAL A 54 9.47 -8.47 -1.99
C VAL A 54 10.94 -8.14 -1.77
N TYR A 55 11.79 -9.15 -1.93
CA TYR A 55 13.23 -8.99 -1.75
C TYR A 55 13.94 -9.23 -3.07
N ASP A 56 15.11 -8.60 -3.22
CA ASP A 56 16.00 -8.91 -4.33
C ASP A 56 16.59 -10.30 -4.14
N SER A 57 17.16 -10.86 -5.21
CA SER A 57 17.85 -12.14 -5.12
C SER A 57 18.98 -12.04 -4.11
N ILE A 58 19.03 -13.00 -3.20
CA ILE A 58 20.03 -13.02 -2.13
C ILE A 58 20.92 -14.24 -2.27
N LYS A 59 22.23 -14.01 -2.29
CA LYS A 59 23.20 -15.12 -2.31
C LYS A 59 23.53 -15.47 -0.85
N PRO A 60 23.74 -16.76 -0.55
CA PRO A 60 23.97 -17.17 0.84
C PRO A 60 25.09 -16.42 1.56
N ASP A 61 26.16 -16.11 0.84
CA ASP A 61 27.30 -15.43 1.47
C ASP A 61 27.04 -13.94 1.73
N GLU A 62 26.05 -13.35 1.04
CA GLU A 62 25.75 -11.95 1.24
C GLU A 62 25.09 -11.70 2.59
N LEU A 63 24.34 -12.67 3.11
CA LEU A 63 23.69 -12.53 4.41
C LEU A 63 24.67 -12.44 5.56
N ARG A 64 25.91 -12.81 5.33
CA ARG A 64 26.95 -12.67 6.35
C ARG A 64 27.46 -11.25 6.48
N LYS A 65 27.29 -10.45 5.41
CA LYS A 65 27.83 -9.10 5.35
C LYS A 65 26.77 -8.04 5.48
N LYS A 66 25.52 -8.37 5.13
CA LYS A 66 24.42 -7.40 5.12
C LYS A 66 23.23 -7.96 5.85
N ARG A 67 22.43 -7.05 6.42
CA ARG A 67 21.19 -7.44 7.07
C ARG A 67 20.15 -7.74 6.00
N LEU A 68 19.18 -8.59 6.34
CA LEU A 68 18.12 -8.95 5.41
C LEU A 68 17.37 -7.74 4.88
N GLU A 69 17.17 -6.73 5.73
CA GLU A 69 16.45 -5.52 5.34
C GLU A 69 17.09 -4.79 4.17
N GLU A 70 18.42 -4.96 3.99
CA GLU A 70 19.10 -4.29 2.89
C GLU A 70 18.77 -4.88 1.53
N PHE A 71 18.15 -6.06 1.50
CA PHE A 71 17.70 -6.68 0.27
C PHE A 71 16.22 -6.44 -0.01
N LEU A 72 15.55 -5.74 0.88
CA LEU A 72 14.12 -5.47 0.72
C LEU A 72 13.90 -4.51 -0.44
N LYS A 73 13.07 -4.93 -1.38
CA LYS A 73 12.78 -4.15 -2.57
C LYS A 73 11.50 -3.35 -2.42
N THR A 74 10.45 -3.97 -1.92
CA THR A 74 9.14 -3.33 -1.83
C THR A 74 8.33 -3.91 -0.67
N ILE A 75 7.58 -3.04 -0.01
CA ILE A 75 6.50 -3.45 0.89
C ILE A 75 5.23 -2.83 0.35
N TYR A 76 4.21 -3.65 0.17
CA TYR A 76 2.95 -3.15 -0.36
C TYR A 76 1.77 -3.88 0.26
N LEU A 77 0.60 -3.23 0.18
CA LEU A 77 -0.67 -3.87 0.53
C LEU A 77 -1.30 -4.36 -0.75
N GLN A 78 -1.73 -5.61 -0.76
CA GLN A 78 -2.40 -6.21 -1.90
C GLN A 78 -3.88 -6.35 -1.58
N PHE A 79 -4.72 -5.78 -2.44
CA PHE A 79 -6.18 -5.80 -2.30
C PHE A 79 -6.73 -6.82 -3.29
N GLU A 80 -7.36 -7.86 -2.78
CA GLU A 80 -8.02 -8.87 -3.61
C GLU A 80 -9.52 -8.65 -3.57
N PHE A 81 -10.17 -8.74 -4.72
CA PHE A 81 -11.58 -8.40 -4.86
C PHE A 81 -12.46 -9.63 -4.99
N ARG A 82 -13.69 -9.51 -4.47
CA ARG A 82 -14.65 -10.63 -4.48
C ARG A 82 -15.18 -10.93 -5.86
N ASP A 83 -15.22 -9.93 -6.74
CA ASP A 83 -15.78 -10.10 -8.08
C ASP A 83 -14.77 -10.64 -9.08
N GLY A 84 -13.58 -11.03 -8.63
CA GLY A 84 -12.59 -11.65 -9.51
C GLY A 84 -11.76 -10.71 -10.34
N ARG A 85 -11.93 -9.39 -10.18
CA ARG A 85 -11.07 -8.44 -10.89
C ARG A 85 -9.64 -8.56 -10.40
N GLU A 86 -8.72 -8.03 -11.17
CA GLU A 86 -7.30 -8.07 -10.81
C GLU A 86 -7.06 -7.38 -9.47
N SER A 87 -6.15 -7.95 -8.69
CA SER A 87 -5.77 -7.34 -7.43
C SER A 87 -5.02 -6.04 -7.67
N ILE A 88 -5.07 -5.16 -6.67
CA ILE A 88 -4.36 -3.89 -6.70
C ILE A 88 -3.28 -3.92 -5.64
N ALA A 89 -2.08 -3.45 -5.98
CA ALA A 89 -0.97 -3.32 -5.05
C ALA A 89 -0.76 -1.84 -4.75
N LEU A 90 -0.72 -1.49 -3.47
CA LEU A 90 -0.44 -0.13 -3.03
C LEU A 90 0.88 -0.13 -2.28
N PRO A 91 1.98 0.33 -2.89
CA PRO A 91 3.29 0.30 -2.25
C PRO A 91 3.43 1.36 -1.17
N PHE A 92 4.06 0.98 -0.07
CA PHE A 92 4.41 1.89 1.02
C PHE A 92 5.91 2.11 1.14
N PHE A 93 6.71 1.12 0.72
CA PHE A 93 8.17 1.23 0.69
C PHE A 93 8.67 0.72 -0.65
N GLU A 94 9.54 1.49 -1.28
CA GLU A 94 10.19 1.07 -2.54
C GLU A 94 11.65 1.48 -2.42
N SER A 95 12.56 0.50 -2.51
CA SER A 95 13.98 0.74 -2.28
C SER A 95 14.59 1.77 -3.22
N GLN A 96 14.02 1.94 -4.41
CA GLN A 96 14.50 2.91 -5.37
C GLN A 96 14.08 4.34 -5.03
N LYS A 97 13.05 4.50 -4.20
CA LYS A 97 12.48 5.80 -3.88
C LYS A 97 12.67 6.20 -2.43
N ASN A 98 12.82 5.23 -1.55
CA ASN A 98 12.85 5.48 -0.11
C ASN A 98 14.19 5.09 0.48
N ASN A 99 14.58 5.80 1.52
CA ASN A 99 15.80 5.48 2.26
C ASN A 99 15.50 4.33 3.22
N ILE A 100 16.46 3.43 3.37
CA ILE A 100 16.29 2.30 4.29
C ILE A 100 16.06 2.76 5.73
N ASP A 101 16.56 3.95 6.08
CA ASP A 101 16.36 4.50 7.41
C ASP A 101 14.90 4.81 7.68
N ASP A 102 14.10 5.00 6.63
CA ASP A 102 12.66 5.25 6.77
C ASP A 102 11.84 3.97 6.89
N LEU A 103 12.49 2.82 6.72
CA LEU A 103 11.80 1.55 6.68
C LEU A 103 10.95 1.28 7.93
N PRO A 104 11.45 1.49 9.16
CA PRO A 104 10.62 1.21 10.34
C PRO A 104 9.34 2.05 10.37
N VAL A 105 9.43 3.31 9.97
CA VAL A 105 8.28 4.20 9.93
C VAL A 105 7.29 3.76 8.88
N LEU A 106 7.77 3.44 7.67
CA LEU A 106 6.91 3.04 6.57
C LEU A 106 6.30 1.67 6.80
N GLU A 107 7.03 0.77 7.45
CA GLU A 107 6.48 -0.53 7.80
C GLU A 107 5.34 -0.38 8.81
N LYS A 108 5.50 0.50 9.79
CA LYS A 108 4.46 0.76 10.76
C LYS A 108 3.24 1.38 10.10
N LYS A 109 3.45 2.30 9.17
CA LYS A 109 2.33 2.91 8.42
C LYS A 109 1.58 1.86 7.62
N THR A 110 2.30 0.92 7.01
CA THR A 110 1.68 -0.15 6.23
C THR A 110 0.76 -0.98 7.12
N LYS A 111 1.23 -1.36 8.29
CA LYS A 111 0.44 -2.17 9.21
C LYS A 111 -0.78 -1.42 9.72
N ASN A 112 -0.61 -0.14 10.03
CA ASN A 112 -1.72 0.68 10.51
C ASN A 112 -2.79 0.84 9.46
N TRP A 113 -2.40 1.13 8.21
CA TRP A 113 -3.36 1.30 7.14
C TRP A 113 -4.03 -0.01 6.75
N LYS A 114 -3.29 -1.13 6.83
CA LYS A 114 -3.91 -2.44 6.60
C LYS A 114 -5.05 -2.65 7.58
N MET A 115 -4.83 -2.30 8.85
CA MET A 115 -5.87 -2.44 9.87
C MET A 115 -7.06 -1.53 9.58
N ILE A 116 -6.80 -0.28 9.21
CA ILE A 116 -7.85 0.68 8.91
C ILE A 116 -8.68 0.22 7.72
N PHE A 117 -8.02 -0.14 6.63
CA PHE A 117 -8.70 -0.60 5.42
C PHE A 117 -9.50 -1.87 5.66
N SER A 118 -8.96 -2.79 6.46
CA SER A 118 -9.63 -4.07 6.71
C SER A 118 -10.95 -3.88 7.43
N LYS A 119 -11.09 -2.82 8.20
CA LYS A 119 -12.35 -2.53 8.88
C LYS A 119 -13.41 -2.00 7.93
N MET A 120 -13.01 -1.62 6.72
CA MET A 120 -13.92 -1.04 5.74
C MET A 120 -14.29 -2.00 4.62
N THR A 121 -13.79 -3.23 4.66
CA THR A 121 -14.12 -4.19 3.61
C THR A 121 -15.54 -4.70 3.79
N GLY A 122 -16.15 -5.09 2.69
CA GLY A 122 -17.52 -5.56 2.74
C GLY A 122 -17.69 -6.94 3.38
N THR A 123 -16.58 -7.61 3.67
CA THR A 123 -16.64 -8.93 4.31
C THR A 123 -16.76 -8.85 5.82
N GLN A 124 -16.76 -7.65 6.38
CA GLN A 124 -16.90 -7.55 7.81
C GLN A 124 -18.28 -7.87 8.22
N ASN A 125 -18.46 -8.67 9.08
CA ASN A 125 -19.76 -8.87 9.52
C ASN A 125 -19.85 -9.58 10.69
N LYS A 126 -19.91 -9.46 10.70
CA LYS A 126 -20.02 -10.12 11.48
C LYS A 126 -19.91 -10.65 12.00
#